data_2a1a8965da86bbadda12af0bd15b7999
#
_entry.id   2a1a8965da86bbadda12af0bd15b7999
#
_cell.length_a   1.000
_cell.length_b   1.000
_cell.length_c   1.000
_cell.angle_alpha   90.00
_cell.angle_beta   90.00
_cell.angle_gamma   90.00
#
_symmetry.space_group_name_H-M   'P 1'
#
loop_
_entity.id
_entity.type
_entity.pdbx_description
1 polymer ?
#
loop_
_entity_poly.entity_id
_entity_poly.type
_entity_poly.pdbx_seq_one_letter_code
_entity_poly.pdbx_strand_id
1 'polypeptide(L)'
;MIYITGDMHASLDREIGRPRFLESLTENDSLIVLGDFGYTWRKEYLNLYNYKVPTFVVDGNHDNYTILNDSPSTEMLGSEVGVLKEGVYRLKTGNIYNFNGLKVFVFGGALSIDKAMRTPYVSWWPEEIPTRNDYNRALENLEKANWDIDLFLAHTCSEEVCERLFHYSYKITDPTEKMISQLEFEINYHNPKAKYLFLFGHHHNFMIFSKYACLYSEVVKVGEKTNEGLKIEVVRYPQG
;
A
#
# COMPACT_ATOMS: atom_id res chain seq x y z
N MET A 1 -16.08 5.73 4.89
CA MET A 1 -15.78 4.32 4.49
C MET A 1 -14.33 4.20 4.06
N ILE A 2 -13.76 2.98 3.96
CA ILE A 2 -12.37 2.78 3.54
C ILE A 2 -12.38 2.23 2.12
N TYR A 3 -11.67 2.88 1.23
CA TYR A 3 -11.46 2.47 -0.15
C TYR A 3 -9.97 2.26 -0.40
N ILE A 4 -9.61 1.22 -1.16
CA ILE A 4 -8.22 0.88 -1.45
C ILE A 4 -8.06 0.69 -2.95
N THR A 5 -6.99 1.25 -3.51
CA THR A 5 -6.62 1.11 -4.94
C THR A 5 -5.13 0.80 -5.08
N GLY A 6 -4.73 0.27 -6.23
CA GLY A 6 -3.33 0.08 -6.58
C GLY A 6 -2.65 1.34 -7.08
N ASP A 7 -1.64 1.13 -7.88
CA ASP A 7 -0.73 2.14 -8.45
C ASP A 7 -1.50 3.24 -9.19
N MET A 8 -1.25 4.50 -8.84
CA MET A 8 -1.90 5.64 -9.50
C MET A 8 -1.03 6.31 -10.57
N HIS A 9 0.31 6.33 -10.36
CA HIS A 9 1.31 6.95 -11.25
C HIS A 9 0.97 8.40 -11.67
N ALA A 10 0.25 9.15 -10.84
CA ALA A 10 -0.31 10.47 -11.16
C ALA A 10 -1.15 10.51 -12.45
N SER A 11 -1.51 9.37 -13.00
CA SER A 11 -2.23 9.28 -14.28
C SER A 11 -3.73 9.14 -14.05
N LEU A 12 -4.37 10.24 -13.66
CA LEU A 12 -5.82 10.30 -13.54
C LEU A 12 -6.53 10.18 -14.90
N ASP A 13 -5.84 10.54 -15.97
CA ASP A 13 -6.42 10.65 -17.31
C ASP A 13 -6.55 9.33 -18.06
N ARG A 14 -5.88 8.27 -17.61
CA ARG A 14 -5.85 6.99 -18.32
C ARG A 14 -7.00 6.05 -17.99
N GLU A 15 -7.73 6.31 -16.91
CA GLU A 15 -8.77 5.43 -16.40
C GLU A 15 -10.08 6.18 -16.21
N ILE A 16 -10.92 6.12 -17.21
CA ILE A 16 -12.15 6.94 -17.37
C ILE A 16 -13.10 6.90 -16.16
N GLY A 17 -13.05 5.89 -15.31
CA GLY A 17 -13.96 5.75 -14.17
C GLY A 17 -13.41 6.19 -12.81
N ARG A 18 -12.09 6.02 -12.57
CA ARG A 18 -11.48 6.27 -11.25
C ARG A 18 -11.56 7.74 -10.82
N PRO A 19 -11.26 8.75 -11.67
CA PRO A 19 -11.38 10.15 -11.28
C PRO A 19 -12.78 10.54 -10.81
N ARG A 20 -13.80 10.16 -11.56
CA ARG A 20 -15.21 10.45 -11.18
C ARG A 20 -15.59 9.80 -9.87
N PHE A 21 -15.11 8.59 -9.62
CA PHE A 21 -15.32 7.92 -8.34
C PHE A 21 -14.64 8.68 -7.21
N LEU A 22 -13.36 9.07 -7.37
CA LEU A 22 -12.62 9.83 -6.34
C LEU A 22 -13.26 11.19 -6.04
N GLU A 23 -13.82 11.84 -7.05
CA GLU A 23 -14.59 13.08 -6.90
C GLU A 23 -15.90 12.87 -6.10
N SER A 24 -16.45 11.67 -6.10
CA SER A 24 -17.66 11.31 -5.33
C SER A 24 -17.38 11.04 -3.85
N LEU A 25 -16.12 10.80 -3.47
CA LEU A 25 -15.72 10.55 -2.09
C LEU A 25 -15.69 11.86 -1.29
N THR A 26 -15.93 11.73 0.00
CA THR A 26 -16.05 12.83 0.94
C THR A 26 -14.95 12.76 2.01
N GLU A 27 -14.86 13.79 2.84
CA GLU A 27 -13.99 13.81 4.03
C GLU A 27 -14.33 12.74 5.09
N ASN A 28 -15.52 12.14 5.01
CA ASN A 28 -15.93 11.03 5.88
C ASN A 28 -15.45 9.66 5.36
N ASP A 29 -14.88 9.63 4.18
CA ASP A 29 -14.29 8.45 3.58
C ASP A 29 -12.77 8.46 3.79
N SER A 30 -12.10 7.36 3.49
CA SER A 30 -10.64 7.26 3.44
C SER A 30 -10.24 6.51 2.18
N LEU A 31 -9.26 7.04 1.44
CA LEU A 31 -8.65 6.37 0.31
C LEU A 31 -7.25 5.89 0.72
N ILE A 32 -6.92 4.63 0.43
CA ILE A 32 -5.57 4.11 0.59
C ILE A 32 -5.03 3.72 -0.79
N VAL A 33 -3.83 4.20 -1.12
CA VAL A 33 -3.12 3.88 -2.36
C VAL A 33 -1.96 2.96 -2.04
N LEU A 34 -1.89 1.82 -2.70
CA LEU A 34 -0.91 0.76 -2.43
C LEU A 34 0.43 1.00 -3.14
N GLY A 35 0.99 2.20 -2.99
CA GLY A 35 2.25 2.63 -3.58
C GLY A 35 2.10 3.21 -4.98
N ASP A 36 3.22 3.69 -5.52
CA ASP A 36 3.31 4.32 -6.84
C ASP A 36 2.26 5.41 -7.03
N PHE A 37 2.14 6.27 -6.01
CA PHE A 37 1.17 7.36 -6.01
C PHE A 37 1.41 8.33 -7.16
N GLY A 38 2.68 8.56 -7.52
CA GLY A 38 3.10 9.36 -8.66
C GLY A 38 3.06 10.88 -8.42
N TYR A 39 2.17 11.39 -7.57
CA TYR A 39 2.12 12.81 -7.20
C TYR A 39 3.29 13.22 -6.31
N THR A 40 4.05 12.28 -5.78
CA THR A 40 5.31 12.51 -5.06
C THR A 40 6.50 12.68 -5.99
N TRP A 41 6.37 12.47 -7.30
CA TRP A 41 7.46 12.61 -8.26
C TRP A 41 8.13 13.99 -8.20
N ARG A 42 7.32 15.07 -8.05
CA ARG A 42 7.77 16.44 -7.77
C ARG A 42 6.82 17.10 -6.77
N LYS A 43 7.33 18.00 -5.92
CA LYS A 43 6.50 18.74 -4.95
C LYS A 43 5.29 19.44 -5.59
N GLU A 44 5.48 19.99 -6.78
CA GLU A 44 4.44 20.70 -7.52
C GLU A 44 3.28 19.75 -7.90
N TYR A 45 3.56 18.48 -8.15
CA TYR A 45 2.54 17.49 -8.53
C TYR A 45 1.59 17.16 -7.38
N LEU A 46 2.04 17.29 -6.13
CA LEU A 46 1.13 17.15 -4.99
C LEU A 46 -0.03 18.15 -5.04
N ASN A 47 0.19 19.33 -5.62
CA ASN A 47 -0.86 20.33 -5.78
C ASN A 47 -1.89 19.96 -6.85
N LEU A 48 -1.55 19.08 -7.79
CA LEU A 48 -2.46 18.59 -8.81
C LEU A 48 -3.45 17.57 -8.23
N TYR A 49 -3.07 16.90 -7.14
CA TYR A 49 -3.96 16.01 -6.43
C TYR A 49 -4.92 16.83 -5.57
N ASN A 50 -6.15 16.99 -6.01
CA ASN A 50 -7.13 17.90 -5.39
C ASN A 50 -8.46 17.20 -5.07
N TYR A 51 -8.39 16.03 -4.44
CA TYR A 51 -9.56 15.31 -3.94
C TYR A 51 -9.81 15.65 -2.47
N LYS A 52 -11.08 15.67 -2.06
CA LYS A 52 -11.49 16.00 -0.68
C LYS A 52 -11.30 14.83 0.28
N VAL A 53 -11.26 13.60 -0.24
CA VAL A 53 -11.09 12.40 0.57
C VAL A 53 -9.70 12.38 1.22
N PRO A 54 -9.58 12.17 2.55
CA PRO A 54 -8.31 11.89 3.18
C PRO A 54 -7.63 10.69 2.51
N THR A 55 -6.42 10.90 2.00
CA THR A 55 -5.70 9.93 1.20
C THR A 55 -4.44 9.47 1.93
N PHE A 56 -4.29 8.16 2.04
CA PHE A 56 -3.18 7.51 2.69
C PHE A 56 -2.37 6.72 1.66
N VAL A 57 -1.06 6.92 1.64
CA VAL A 57 -0.16 6.35 0.62
C VAL A 57 0.79 5.36 1.28
N VAL A 58 0.84 4.14 0.79
CA VAL A 58 1.89 3.16 1.05
C VAL A 58 3.08 3.49 0.15
N ASP A 59 4.31 3.27 0.59
CA ASP A 59 5.50 3.53 -0.24
C ASP A 59 5.58 2.56 -1.42
N GLY A 60 5.75 3.08 -2.65
CA GLY A 60 6.00 2.31 -3.86
C GLY A 60 7.43 2.50 -4.38
N ASN A 61 7.87 1.70 -5.36
CA ASN A 61 9.22 1.80 -5.92
C ASN A 61 9.38 2.99 -6.89
N HIS A 62 8.27 3.55 -7.40
CA HIS A 62 8.29 4.76 -8.24
C HIS A 62 7.99 6.04 -7.46
N ASP A 63 7.92 6.00 -6.14
CA ASP A 63 7.74 7.20 -5.33
C ASP A 63 9.08 7.92 -5.08
N ASN A 64 9.04 9.25 -4.92
CA ASN A 64 10.22 10.06 -4.65
C ASN A 64 10.54 10.05 -3.14
N TYR A 65 11.47 9.20 -2.73
CA TYR A 65 11.84 9.05 -1.32
C TYR A 65 12.48 10.30 -0.71
N THR A 66 13.05 11.20 -1.50
CA THR A 66 13.48 12.50 -0.99
C THR A 66 12.26 13.28 -0.46
N ILE A 67 11.18 13.35 -1.23
CA ILE A 67 9.93 14.01 -0.79
C ILE A 67 9.28 13.28 0.37
N LEU A 68 9.23 11.93 0.29
CA LEU A 68 8.64 11.11 1.35
C LEU A 68 9.36 11.30 2.70
N ASN A 69 10.70 11.29 2.69
CA ASN A 69 11.51 11.38 3.89
C ASN A 69 11.61 12.81 4.45
N ASP A 70 11.52 13.83 3.60
CA ASP A 70 11.46 15.26 4.01
C ASP A 70 10.10 15.67 4.56
N SER A 71 9.07 14.83 4.43
CA SER A 71 7.73 15.15 4.91
C SER A 71 7.68 15.24 6.44
N PRO A 72 7.04 16.29 7.01
CA PRO A 72 6.81 16.35 8.45
C PRO A 72 6.01 15.14 8.93
N SER A 73 6.24 14.74 10.17
CA SER A 73 5.51 13.64 10.79
C SER A 73 4.48 14.13 11.80
N THR A 74 3.40 13.37 11.94
CA THR A 74 2.39 13.57 12.98
C THR A 74 1.81 12.23 13.44
N GLU A 75 1.25 12.20 14.64
CA GLU A 75 0.50 11.04 15.14
C GLU A 75 -0.91 11.05 14.57
N MET A 76 -1.31 9.97 13.90
CA MET A 76 -2.64 9.77 13.34
C MET A 76 -2.96 8.28 13.28
N LEU A 77 -4.21 7.90 13.51
CA LEU A 77 -4.64 6.49 13.45
C LEU A 77 -3.87 5.55 14.40
N GLY A 78 -3.34 6.08 15.51
CA GLY A 78 -2.58 5.33 16.52
C GLY A 78 -1.13 5.07 16.17
N SER A 79 -0.60 5.69 15.11
CA SER A 79 0.80 5.58 14.70
C SER A 79 1.28 6.85 13.99
N GLU A 80 2.59 6.95 13.77
CA GLU A 80 3.20 8.06 13.05
C GLU A 80 2.94 7.97 11.55
N VAL A 81 2.47 9.08 10.95
CA VAL A 81 2.32 9.27 9.49
C VAL A 81 3.20 10.42 9.01
N GLY A 82 3.65 10.37 7.75
CA GLY A 82 4.22 11.52 7.07
C GLY A 82 3.12 12.41 6.49
N VAL A 83 3.26 13.74 6.58
CA VAL A 83 2.32 14.70 6.00
C VAL A 83 2.87 15.19 4.66
N LEU A 84 2.40 14.63 3.54
CA LEU A 84 2.84 15.02 2.20
C LEU A 84 2.25 16.37 1.80
N LYS A 85 0.98 16.57 2.11
CA LYS A 85 0.23 17.84 2.08
C LYS A 85 -1.03 17.68 2.94
N GLU A 86 -1.77 18.75 3.15
CA GLU A 86 -3.07 18.67 3.81
C GLU A 86 -3.98 17.65 3.11
N GLY A 87 -4.50 16.70 3.86
CA GLY A 87 -5.36 15.62 3.37
C GLY A 87 -4.62 14.46 2.68
N VAL A 88 -3.29 14.49 2.56
CA VAL A 88 -2.50 13.39 1.96
C VAL A 88 -1.37 12.96 2.90
N TYR A 89 -1.41 11.71 3.32
CA TYR A 89 -0.57 11.17 4.37
C TYR A 89 0.18 9.92 3.90
N ARG A 90 1.47 9.82 4.25
CA ARG A 90 2.27 8.62 4.04
C ARG A 90 2.07 7.66 5.21
N LEU A 91 1.69 6.44 4.94
CA LEU A 91 1.72 5.34 5.90
C LEU A 91 3.15 4.77 5.96
N LYS A 92 3.82 4.95 7.09
CA LYS A 92 5.22 4.50 7.24
C LYS A 92 5.30 2.99 7.32
N THR A 93 6.22 2.42 6.57
CA THR A 93 6.53 0.99 6.52
C THR A 93 6.82 0.41 7.91
N GLY A 94 6.24 -0.74 8.24
CA GLY A 94 6.40 -1.44 9.52
C GLY A 94 5.44 -1.00 10.62
N ASN A 95 4.55 -0.04 10.36
CA ASN A 95 3.57 0.44 11.34
C ASN A 95 2.21 -0.28 11.23
N ILE A 96 1.45 -0.23 12.33
CA ILE A 96 0.05 -0.66 12.38
C ILE A 96 -0.81 0.58 12.66
N TYR A 97 -1.86 0.76 11.86
CA TYR A 97 -2.79 1.87 11.93
C TYR A 97 -4.19 1.39 12.29
N ASN A 98 -4.93 2.18 13.04
CA ASN A 98 -6.31 1.90 13.40
C ASN A 98 -7.28 2.69 12.51
N PHE A 99 -7.80 2.05 11.48
CA PHE A 99 -8.84 2.60 10.63
C PHE A 99 -10.23 2.16 11.12
N ASN A 100 -10.89 2.98 11.92
CA ASN A 100 -12.25 2.69 12.45
C ASN A 100 -12.35 1.32 13.15
N GLY A 101 -11.35 0.97 13.95
CA GLY A 101 -11.29 -0.31 14.67
C GLY A 101 -10.60 -1.44 13.91
N LEU A 102 -10.28 -1.27 12.63
CA LEU A 102 -9.48 -2.24 11.87
C LEU A 102 -7.99 -2.01 12.10
N LYS A 103 -7.26 -3.05 12.43
CA LYS A 103 -5.80 -3.05 12.54
C LYS A 103 -5.19 -3.26 11.17
N VAL A 104 -4.63 -2.21 10.60
CA VAL A 104 -4.05 -2.17 9.25
C VAL A 104 -2.53 -2.16 9.37
N PHE A 105 -1.88 -3.27 9.09
CA PHE A 105 -0.42 -3.38 9.03
C PHE A 105 0.06 -2.97 7.65
N VAL A 106 1.14 -2.17 7.59
CA VAL A 106 1.69 -1.61 6.34
C VAL A 106 3.14 -1.99 6.17
N PHE A 107 3.50 -2.50 4.97
CA PHE A 107 4.90 -2.76 4.60
C PHE A 107 5.11 -2.44 3.11
N GLY A 108 5.53 -1.20 2.83
CA GLY A 108 5.71 -0.68 1.48
C GLY A 108 7.07 -1.02 0.85
N GLY A 109 7.28 -0.52 -0.36
CA GLY A 109 8.48 -0.70 -1.16
C GLY A 109 8.44 -1.93 -2.07
N ALA A 110 9.29 -1.91 -3.10
CA ALA A 110 9.56 -3.01 -4.02
C ALA A 110 10.83 -2.73 -4.82
N LEU A 111 11.40 -3.74 -5.47
CA LEU A 111 12.59 -3.58 -6.31
C LEU A 111 12.22 -3.07 -7.71
N SER A 112 12.79 -1.94 -8.12
CA SER A 112 12.72 -1.48 -9.51
C SER A 112 13.57 -2.35 -10.42
N ILE A 113 12.93 -3.12 -11.29
CA ILE A 113 13.63 -4.01 -12.25
C ILE A 113 14.38 -3.19 -13.34
N ASP A 114 13.95 -1.97 -13.58
CA ASP A 114 14.48 -1.04 -14.58
C ASP A 114 15.47 -0.01 -13.99
N LYS A 115 15.91 -0.17 -12.73
CA LYS A 115 16.81 0.77 -12.04
C LYS A 115 18.11 1.07 -12.78
N ALA A 116 18.60 0.12 -13.60
CA ALA A 116 19.80 0.33 -14.42
C ALA A 116 19.61 1.40 -15.52
N MET A 117 18.36 1.71 -15.90
CA MET A 117 18.00 2.73 -16.86
C MET A 117 17.59 4.05 -16.20
N ARG A 118 17.63 4.12 -14.87
CA ARG A 118 17.21 5.27 -14.09
C ARG A 118 18.38 6.00 -13.47
N THR A 119 18.17 7.25 -13.08
CA THR A 119 19.18 8.09 -12.42
C THR A 119 18.91 8.10 -10.92
N PRO A 120 19.89 7.69 -10.07
CA PRO A 120 19.76 7.74 -8.62
C PRO A 120 19.39 9.13 -8.11
N TYR A 121 18.46 9.20 -7.15
CA TYR A 121 17.92 10.41 -6.51
C TYR A 121 17.24 11.41 -7.48
N VAL A 122 16.94 10.98 -8.71
CA VAL A 122 16.19 11.76 -9.71
C VAL A 122 14.96 10.98 -10.18
N SER A 123 15.14 9.71 -10.54
CA SER A 123 14.07 8.84 -11.02
C SER A 123 14.11 7.45 -10.38
N TRP A 124 15.02 7.22 -9.47
CA TRP A 124 15.15 6.02 -8.67
C TRP A 124 15.83 6.33 -7.32
N TRP A 125 15.40 5.67 -6.26
CA TRP A 125 15.91 5.82 -4.90
C TRP A 125 16.23 4.46 -4.29
N PRO A 126 17.44 4.27 -3.69
CA PRO A 126 17.78 3.02 -3.00
C PRO A 126 16.82 2.68 -1.86
N GLU A 127 16.17 3.70 -1.29
CA GLU A 127 15.20 3.61 -0.20
C GLU A 127 13.89 2.94 -0.61
N GLU A 128 13.70 2.62 -1.91
CA GLU A 128 12.59 1.79 -2.38
C GLU A 128 12.57 0.41 -1.70
N ILE A 129 13.73 -0.05 -1.24
CA ILE A 129 13.87 -1.29 -0.48
C ILE A 129 13.83 -0.98 1.02
N PRO A 130 12.89 -1.55 1.77
CA PRO A 130 12.82 -1.38 3.21
C PRO A 130 14.13 -1.79 3.90
N THR A 131 14.50 -1.03 4.92
CA THR A 131 15.71 -1.28 5.69
C THR A 131 15.52 -2.39 6.74
N ARG A 132 16.63 -2.86 7.31
CA ARG A 132 16.58 -3.74 8.48
C ARG A 132 15.84 -3.12 9.67
N ASN A 133 15.93 -1.80 9.83
CA ASN A 133 15.21 -1.09 10.89
C ASN A 133 13.70 -1.07 10.64
N ASP A 134 13.28 -0.95 9.39
CA ASP A 134 11.85 -1.04 9.04
C ASP A 134 11.30 -2.44 9.32
N TYR A 135 12.07 -3.47 9.00
CA TYR A 135 11.72 -4.86 9.30
C TYR A 135 11.64 -5.12 10.81
N ASN A 136 12.62 -4.65 11.60
CA ASN A 136 12.60 -4.80 13.06
C ASN A 136 11.41 -4.07 13.68
N ARG A 137 11.12 -2.84 13.23
CA ARG A 137 9.93 -2.08 13.65
C ARG A 137 8.63 -2.84 13.33
N ALA A 138 8.56 -3.49 12.17
CA ALA A 138 7.43 -4.32 11.78
C ALA A 138 7.21 -5.47 12.77
N LEU A 139 8.26 -6.22 13.11
CA LEU A 139 8.19 -7.31 14.10
C LEU A 139 7.74 -6.80 15.47
N GLU A 140 8.34 -5.72 15.97
CA GLU A 140 7.97 -5.13 17.27
C GLU A 140 6.50 -4.69 17.32
N ASN A 141 6.00 -4.08 16.25
CA ASN A 141 4.62 -3.62 16.19
C ASN A 141 3.63 -4.78 16.05
N LEU A 142 3.97 -5.81 15.27
CA LEU A 142 3.17 -7.03 15.18
C LEU A 142 3.13 -7.78 16.52
N GLU A 143 4.24 -7.87 17.25
CA GLU A 143 4.30 -8.47 18.60
C GLU A 143 3.41 -7.68 19.58
N LYS A 144 3.51 -6.34 19.62
CA LYS A 144 2.64 -5.48 20.44
C LYS A 144 1.15 -5.64 20.10
N ALA A 145 0.83 -5.93 18.84
CA ALA A 145 -0.53 -6.23 18.40
C ALA A 145 -0.97 -7.68 18.66
N ASN A 146 -0.12 -8.50 19.29
CA ASN A 146 -0.31 -9.95 19.46
C ASN A 146 -0.51 -10.67 18.12
N TRP A 147 0.16 -10.21 17.08
CA TRP A 147 0.09 -10.76 15.71
C TRP A 147 -1.34 -10.81 15.15
N ASP A 148 -2.23 -9.98 15.70
CA ASP A 148 -3.63 -9.88 15.30
C ASP A 148 -3.84 -8.62 14.47
N ILE A 149 -3.98 -8.80 13.16
CA ILE A 149 -4.22 -7.76 12.18
C ILE A 149 -5.44 -8.10 11.32
N ASP A 150 -6.06 -7.11 10.72
CA ASP A 150 -7.23 -7.27 9.85
C ASP A 150 -6.87 -7.12 8.37
N LEU A 151 -5.94 -6.19 8.09
CA LEU A 151 -5.41 -5.93 6.76
C LEU A 151 -3.88 -5.91 6.82
N PHE A 152 -3.26 -6.56 5.85
CA PHE A 152 -1.87 -6.36 5.49
C PHE A 152 -1.84 -5.61 4.15
N LEU A 153 -1.34 -4.38 4.16
CA LEU A 153 -1.20 -3.55 2.96
C LEU A 153 0.27 -3.42 2.58
N ALA A 154 0.59 -3.74 1.35
CA ALA A 154 1.93 -3.64 0.82
C ALA A 154 1.93 -3.07 -0.59
N HIS A 155 3.11 -2.68 -1.12
CA HIS A 155 3.21 -2.35 -2.52
C HIS A 155 3.38 -3.61 -3.37
N THR A 156 4.29 -4.53 -3.00
CA THR A 156 4.43 -5.86 -3.61
C THR A 156 3.91 -6.96 -2.68
N CYS A 157 4.06 -8.23 -3.04
CA CYS A 157 3.61 -9.39 -2.27
C CYS A 157 4.79 -10.28 -1.80
N SER A 158 4.49 -11.40 -1.13
CA SER A 158 5.51 -12.39 -0.78
C SER A 158 6.03 -13.15 -2.00
N GLU A 159 7.28 -13.66 -1.95
CA GLU A 159 7.89 -14.45 -3.03
C GLU A 159 6.98 -15.60 -3.47
N GLU A 160 6.38 -16.33 -2.52
CA GLU A 160 5.48 -17.45 -2.84
C GLU A 160 4.24 -17.00 -3.61
N VAL A 161 3.64 -15.88 -3.22
CA VAL A 161 2.47 -15.31 -3.90
C VAL A 161 2.87 -14.83 -5.29
N CYS A 162 4.01 -14.15 -5.41
CA CYS A 162 4.53 -13.66 -6.68
C CYS A 162 4.79 -14.82 -7.67
N GLU A 163 5.49 -15.88 -7.23
CA GLU A 163 5.74 -17.06 -8.04
C GLU A 163 4.45 -17.76 -8.48
N ARG A 164 3.47 -17.84 -7.60
CA ARG A 164 2.20 -18.53 -7.85
C ARG A 164 1.28 -17.78 -8.82
N LEU A 165 1.23 -16.45 -8.72
CA LEU A 165 0.25 -15.66 -9.47
C LEU A 165 0.80 -15.14 -10.80
N PHE A 166 2.10 -14.84 -10.89
CA PHE A 166 2.63 -14.10 -12.03
C PHE A 166 3.55 -14.92 -12.94
N HIS A 167 4.05 -16.06 -12.50
CA HIS A 167 4.86 -16.99 -13.31
C HIS A 167 5.95 -16.30 -14.15
N TYR A 168 6.68 -15.34 -13.55
CA TYR A 168 7.72 -14.64 -14.28
C TYR A 168 8.77 -15.59 -14.86
N SER A 169 9.10 -15.42 -16.14
CA SER A 169 10.05 -16.29 -16.86
C SER A 169 11.50 -16.15 -16.40
N TYR A 170 11.80 -15.16 -15.56
CA TYR A 170 13.11 -14.93 -14.95
C TYR A 170 12.94 -14.57 -13.48
N LYS A 171 13.82 -15.14 -12.68
CA LYS A 171 13.79 -14.96 -11.23
C LYS A 171 14.63 -13.73 -10.86
N ILE A 172 13.97 -12.59 -10.66
CA ILE A 172 14.60 -11.48 -9.97
C ILE A 172 14.28 -11.64 -8.49
N THR A 173 15.33 -11.66 -7.66
CA THR A 173 15.13 -11.70 -6.23
C THR A 173 14.88 -10.30 -5.70
N ASP A 174 13.66 -10.02 -5.30
CA ASP A 174 13.30 -8.77 -4.61
C ASP A 174 13.50 -8.95 -3.08
N PRO A 175 14.38 -8.14 -2.45
CA PRO A 175 14.56 -8.20 -1.00
C PRO A 175 13.27 -7.87 -0.22
N THR A 176 12.39 -7.03 -0.76
CA THR A 176 11.12 -6.67 -0.13
C THR A 176 10.17 -7.87 -0.08
N GLU A 177 10.05 -8.61 -1.20
CA GLU A 177 9.25 -9.84 -1.26
C GLU A 177 9.70 -10.88 -0.22
N LYS A 178 11.02 -11.01 -0.02
CA LYS A 178 11.58 -11.88 1.03
C LYS A 178 11.20 -11.43 2.44
N MET A 179 11.31 -10.13 2.71
CA MET A 179 10.91 -9.58 4.01
C MET A 179 9.42 -9.82 4.26
N ILE A 180 8.58 -9.62 3.24
CA ILE A 180 7.13 -9.87 3.32
C ILE A 180 6.86 -11.36 3.58
N SER A 181 7.57 -12.28 2.88
CA SER A 181 7.45 -13.73 3.13
C SER A 181 7.75 -14.08 4.58
N GLN A 182 8.81 -13.49 5.14
CA GLN A 182 9.17 -13.69 6.54
C GLN A 182 8.12 -13.11 7.50
N LEU A 183 7.60 -11.92 7.23
CA LEU A 183 6.54 -11.31 8.05
C LEU A 183 5.25 -12.14 8.02
N GLU A 184 4.85 -12.67 6.87
CA GLU A 184 3.69 -13.58 6.78
C GLU A 184 3.94 -14.88 7.56
N PHE A 185 5.17 -15.43 7.48
CA PHE A 185 5.55 -16.59 8.30
C PHE A 185 5.43 -16.31 9.79
N GLU A 186 5.98 -15.18 10.27
CA GLU A 186 5.93 -14.81 11.69
C GLU A 186 4.49 -14.58 12.18
N ILE A 187 3.64 -13.89 11.39
CA ILE A 187 2.22 -13.72 11.72
C ILE A 187 1.53 -15.07 11.87
N ASN A 188 1.72 -15.98 10.92
CA ASN A 188 1.06 -17.30 10.95
C ASN A 188 1.63 -18.21 12.05
N TYR A 189 2.93 -18.09 12.36
CA TYR A 189 3.58 -18.86 13.42
C TYR A 189 3.09 -18.45 14.80
N HIS A 190 3.05 -17.16 15.08
CA HIS A 190 2.63 -16.64 16.39
C HIS A 190 1.11 -16.58 16.57
N ASN A 191 0.37 -16.40 15.49
CA ASN A 191 -1.10 -16.42 15.51
C ASN A 191 -1.65 -17.29 14.36
N PRO A 192 -1.66 -18.63 14.50
CA PRO A 192 -2.17 -19.54 13.46
C PRO A 192 -3.67 -19.37 13.13
N LYS A 193 -4.39 -18.58 13.92
CA LYS A 193 -5.82 -18.27 13.72
C LYS A 193 -6.03 -16.87 13.15
N ALA A 194 -4.96 -16.14 12.83
CA ALA A 194 -5.06 -14.82 12.23
C ALA A 194 -5.89 -14.86 10.94
N LYS A 195 -6.88 -13.99 10.86
CA LYS A 195 -7.74 -13.84 9.67
C LYS A 195 -7.57 -12.43 9.13
N TYR A 196 -6.67 -12.26 8.19
CA TYR A 196 -6.44 -10.98 7.56
C TYR A 196 -6.55 -11.08 6.05
N LEU A 197 -6.85 -9.97 5.40
CA LEU A 197 -6.73 -9.81 3.96
C LEU A 197 -5.39 -9.14 3.65
N PHE A 198 -4.74 -9.59 2.57
CA PHE A 198 -3.49 -9.03 2.08
C PHE A 198 -3.73 -8.36 0.73
N LEU A 199 -3.60 -7.03 0.68
CA LEU A 199 -3.81 -6.23 -0.52
C LEU A 199 -2.49 -5.59 -0.96
N PHE A 200 -2.19 -5.66 -2.26
CA PHE A 200 -0.95 -5.14 -2.85
C PHE A 200 -1.15 -4.62 -4.28
N GLY A 201 -0.19 -3.84 -4.79
CA GLY A 201 -0.14 -3.27 -6.14
C GLY A 201 1.01 -3.82 -6.98
N HIS A 202 1.85 -2.95 -7.55
CA HIS A 202 3.12 -3.19 -8.23
C HIS A 202 3.05 -4.00 -9.53
N HIS A 203 2.30 -5.06 -9.58
CA HIS A 203 2.26 -5.99 -10.70
C HIS A 203 1.33 -5.54 -11.84
N HIS A 204 0.71 -4.37 -11.74
CA HIS A 204 -0.22 -3.79 -12.71
C HIS A 204 -1.28 -4.79 -13.17
N ASN A 205 -1.82 -5.55 -12.25
CA ASN A 205 -2.82 -6.58 -12.49
C ASN A 205 -3.96 -6.48 -11.48
N PHE A 206 -5.13 -6.99 -11.86
CA PHE A 206 -6.25 -7.15 -10.94
C PHE A 206 -6.54 -8.63 -10.72
N MET A 207 -6.43 -9.07 -9.48
CA MET A 207 -6.65 -10.47 -9.12
C MET A 207 -7.08 -10.58 -7.65
N ILE A 208 -8.09 -11.39 -7.38
CA ILE A 208 -8.48 -11.76 -6.02
C ILE A 208 -8.37 -13.27 -5.89
N PHE A 209 -7.56 -13.72 -4.93
CA PHE A 209 -7.30 -15.14 -4.70
C PHE A 209 -7.12 -15.43 -3.21
N SER A 210 -7.99 -16.26 -2.63
CA SER A 210 -7.96 -16.58 -1.20
C SER A 210 -8.03 -15.33 -0.33
N LYS A 211 -6.99 -15.06 0.48
CA LYS A 211 -6.85 -13.84 1.30
C LYS A 211 -6.13 -12.69 0.57
N TYR A 212 -5.68 -12.89 -0.67
CA TYR A 212 -4.85 -11.95 -1.42
C TYR A 212 -5.67 -11.18 -2.46
N ALA A 213 -5.38 -9.90 -2.61
CA ALA A 213 -5.89 -9.07 -3.69
C ALA A 213 -4.76 -8.20 -4.29
N CYS A 214 -4.44 -8.44 -5.56
CA CYS A 214 -3.61 -7.54 -6.35
C CYS A 214 -4.52 -6.49 -6.99
N LEU A 215 -4.20 -5.23 -6.78
CA LEU A 215 -4.99 -4.10 -7.32
C LEU A 215 -4.11 -3.26 -8.23
N TYR A 216 -4.70 -2.74 -9.28
CA TYR A 216 -4.08 -1.76 -10.17
C TYR A 216 -5.00 -0.56 -10.34
N SER A 217 -5.89 -0.61 -11.32
CA SER A 217 -6.85 0.46 -11.59
C SER A 217 -8.14 0.33 -10.81
N GLU A 218 -8.40 -0.85 -10.30
CA GLU A 218 -9.60 -1.12 -9.54
C GLU A 218 -9.54 -0.49 -8.15
N VAL A 219 -10.72 -0.13 -7.66
CA VAL A 219 -10.92 0.26 -6.28
C VAL A 219 -11.74 -0.80 -5.59
N VAL A 220 -11.33 -1.16 -4.39
CA VAL A 220 -12.12 -2.00 -3.50
C VAL A 220 -12.60 -1.20 -2.31
N LYS A 221 -13.81 -1.48 -1.86
CA LYS A 221 -14.38 -0.99 -0.61
C LYS A 221 -14.15 -2.04 0.46
N VAL A 222 -13.66 -1.62 1.60
CA VAL A 222 -13.53 -2.48 2.77
C VAL A 222 -14.87 -2.57 3.48
N GLY A 223 -15.38 -3.79 3.66
CA GLY A 223 -16.63 -4.06 4.36
C GLY A 223 -16.45 -4.10 5.88
N GLU A 224 -17.49 -4.48 6.58
CA GLU A 224 -17.45 -4.64 8.04
C GLU A 224 -16.73 -5.95 8.42
N LYS A 225 -16.01 -5.91 9.55
CA LYS A 225 -15.43 -7.10 10.17
C LYS A 225 -16.52 -7.96 10.80
N THR A 226 -16.58 -9.22 10.40
CA THR A 226 -17.53 -10.21 10.92
C THR A 226 -16.77 -11.36 11.59
N ASN A 227 -17.51 -12.31 12.19
CA ASN A 227 -16.90 -13.54 12.74
C ASN A 227 -16.23 -14.41 11.65
N GLU A 228 -16.62 -14.25 10.40
CA GLU A 228 -16.02 -14.95 9.25
C GLU A 228 -14.73 -14.25 8.76
N GLY A 229 -14.46 -13.05 9.23
CA GLY A 229 -13.35 -12.18 8.84
C GLY A 229 -13.81 -10.93 8.10
N LEU A 230 -12.86 -10.23 7.50
CA LEU A 230 -13.09 -9.02 6.72
C LEU A 230 -13.35 -9.40 5.25
N LYS A 231 -14.23 -8.63 4.59
CA LYS A 231 -14.53 -8.79 3.15
C LYS A 231 -14.23 -7.48 2.42
N ILE A 232 -13.89 -7.58 1.15
CA ILE A 232 -13.76 -6.45 0.23
C ILE A 232 -14.77 -6.60 -0.90
N GLU A 233 -15.24 -5.46 -1.41
CA GLU A 233 -16.14 -5.38 -2.55
C GLU A 233 -15.50 -4.54 -3.65
N VAL A 234 -15.50 -5.06 -4.88
CA VAL A 234 -15.00 -4.31 -6.03
C VAL A 234 -15.98 -3.19 -6.37
N VAL A 235 -15.49 -1.95 -6.38
CA VAL A 235 -16.30 -0.81 -6.80
C VAL A 235 -16.41 -0.81 -8.31
N ARG A 236 -17.63 -0.93 -8.82
CA ARG A 236 -17.91 -0.85 -10.26
C ARG A 236 -18.21 0.58 -10.64
N TYR A 237 -17.39 1.16 -11.51
CA TYR A 237 -17.65 2.47 -12.08
C TYR A 237 -18.68 2.37 -13.20
N PRO A 238 -19.58 3.37 -13.36
CA PRO A 238 -20.35 3.49 -14.57
C PRO A 238 -19.37 3.63 -15.75
N GLN A 239 -19.38 2.66 -16.65
CA GLN A 239 -18.73 2.81 -17.94
C GLN A 239 -19.51 3.88 -18.67
N GLY A 240 -18.90 5.05 -18.88
CA GLY A 240 -19.53 6.18 -19.56
C GLY A 240 -19.69 5.96 -21.04
#